data_bb1c7eebc9e57e5753c95cd1e87fed1b
#
_entry.id   bb1c7eebc9e57e5753c95cd1e87fed1b
#
_cell.length_a   1.000
_cell.length_b   1.000
_cell.length_c   1.000
_cell.angle_alpha   90.00
_cell.angle_beta   90.00
_cell.angle_gamma   90.00
#
_symmetry.space_group_name_H-M   'P 1'
#
loop_
_entity.id
_entity.type
_entity.pdbx_description
1 polymer ?
#
loop_
_entity_poly.entity_id
_entity_poly.type
_entity_poly.pdbx_seq_one_letter_code
_entity_poly.pdbx_strand_id
1 'polypeptide(L)'
;ITDNKMTRVQLALDNGKATSDSVIDFLYALSPSQWKDLASMNQFSGFSDTINTTAAEISKMQNFFGLNIADQPLNYIKAAFEGASIALAIAAIMIPILSWATQVLSYKLMPQAAASGDSNDTMQASMKTMNTVMPLMSAVFCFTFPVGLGIYWIASAVVRLSLIHISEPTRH
;
A
#
# COMPACT_ATOMS: atom_id res chain seq x y z
N ILE A 1 13.47 13.26 8.20
CA ILE A 1 12.42 13.79 7.30
C ILE A 1 13.10 14.06 5.98
N THR A 2 12.77 13.28 4.97
CA THR A 2 13.34 13.50 3.64
C THR A 2 12.99 14.89 3.16
N ASP A 3 14.01 15.67 2.84
CA ASP A 3 13.97 17.09 2.47
C ASP A 3 12.83 17.50 1.51
N ASN A 4 12.39 16.57 0.67
CA ASN A 4 11.43 16.87 -0.38
C ASN A 4 9.99 17.10 0.11
N LYS A 5 9.56 16.48 1.23
CA LYS A 5 8.21 16.70 1.78
C LYS A 5 8.18 17.95 2.66
N MET A 6 9.21 18.17 3.47
CA MET A 6 9.33 19.39 4.27
C MET A 6 9.51 20.61 3.38
N THR A 7 10.29 20.52 2.31
CA THR A 7 10.46 21.61 1.34
C THR A 7 9.12 22.01 0.69
N ARG A 8 8.25 21.06 0.39
CA ARG A 8 6.93 21.38 -0.18
C ARG A 8 6.01 22.10 0.81
N VAL A 9 6.03 21.69 2.08
CA VAL A 9 5.23 22.36 3.13
C VAL A 9 5.82 23.75 3.42
N GLN A 10 7.14 23.86 3.52
CA GLN A 10 7.81 25.13 3.70
C GLN A 10 7.48 26.10 2.56
N LEU A 11 7.60 25.66 1.30
CA LEU A 11 7.23 26.46 0.13
C LEU A 11 5.76 26.85 0.12
N ALA A 12 4.87 25.98 0.60
CA ALA A 12 3.44 26.28 0.70
C ALA A 12 3.16 27.29 1.80
N LEU A 13 3.85 27.22 2.93
CA LEU A 13 3.78 28.19 4.03
C LEU A 13 4.35 29.55 3.61
N ASP A 14 5.53 29.57 2.99
CA ASP A 14 6.20 30.78 2.51
C ASP A 14 5.40 31.53 1.43
N ASN A 15 4.65 30.80 0.62
CA ASN A 15 3.78 31.39 -0.42
C ASN A 15 2.36 31.73 0.07
N GLY A 16 2.06 31.56 1.37
CA GLY A 16 0.73 31.82 1.93
C GLY A 16 -0.38 30.91 1.38
N LYS A 17 0.00 29.79 0.76
CA LYS A 17 -0.92 28.81 0.15
C LYS A 17 -1.20 27.60 1.05
N ALA A 18 -0.52 27.49 2.20
CA ALA A 18 -0.79 26.41 3.14
C ALA A 18 -2.11 26.69 3.85
N THR A 19 -3.07 25.86 3.61
CA THR A 19 -4.30 25.78 4.38
C THR A 19 -4.13 24.81 5.54
N SER A 20 -4.98 24.91 6.57
CA SER A 20 -5.02 23.94 7.67
C SER A 20 -5.12 22.50 7.15
N ASP A 21 -5.88 22.29 6.09
CA ASP A 21 -6.08 20.98 5.46
C ASP A 21 -4.79 20.42 4.87
N SER A 22 -3.99 21.27 4.21
CA SER A 22 -2.70 20.84 3.63
C SER A 22 -1.70 20.41 4.72
N VAL A 23 -1.73 21.06 5.89
CA VAL A 23 -0.88 20.71 7.03
C VAL A 23 -1.36 19.40 7.65
N ILE A 24 -2.66 19.22 7.79
CA ILE A 24 -3.26 17.99 8.31
C ILE A 24 -2.91 16.82 7.40
N ASP A 25 -3.11 16.93 6.08
CA ASP A 25 -2.77 15.90 5.11
C ASP A 25 -1.28 15.53 5.17
N PHE A 26 -0.42 16.53 5.36
CA PHE A 26 1.01 16.29 5.53
C PHE A 26 1.31 15.50 6.82
N LEU A 27 0.70 15.86 7.94
CA LEU A 27 0.89 15.19 9.22
C LEU A 27 0.42 13.74 9.17
N TYR A 28 -0.72 13.47 8.54
CA TYR A 28 -1.22 12.11 8.36
C TYR A 28 -0.34 11.23 7.46
N ALA A 29 0.43 11.84 6.57
CA ALA A 29 1.36 11.13 5.69
C ALA A 29 2.73 10.84 6.34
N LEU A 30 2.97 11.29 7.58
CA LEU A 30 4.23 11.06 8.30
C LEU A 30 4.31 9.60 8.79
N SER A 31 5.51 9.01 8.60
CA SER A 31 5.85 7.72 9.21
C SER A 31 6.11 7.89 10.73
N PRO A 32 6.06 6.80 11.51
CA PRO A 32 6.35 6.86 12.95
C PRO A 32 7.72 7.44 13.30
N SER A 33 8.74 7.21 12.47
CA SER A 33 10.05 7.82 12.64
C SER A 33 10.02 9.33 12.43
N GLN A 34 9.31 9.79 11.41
CA GLN A 34 9.15 11.21 11.11
C GLN A 34 8.38 11.98 12.19
N TRP A 35 7.42 11.33 12.86
CA TRP A 35 6.75 11.89 14.03
C TRP A 35 7.70 12.10 15.21
N LYS A 36 8.63 11.15 15.44
CA LYS A 36 9.67 11.31 16.47
C LYS A 36 10.63 12.43 16.12
N ASP A 37 11.05 12.53 14.86
CA ASP A 37 11.90 13.61 14.38
C ASP A 37 11.22 14.96 14.58
N LEU A 38 9.92 15.07 14.25
CA LEU A 38 9.14 16.29 14.45
C LEU A 38 9.07 16.69 15.93
N ALA A 39 8.85 15.73 16.84
CA ALA A 39 8.80 15.97 18.29
C ALA A 39 10.15 16.41 18.86
N SER A 40 11.27 16.02 18.24
CA SER A 40 12.64 16.36 18.66
C SER A 40 13.11 17.72 18.18
N MET A 41 12.38 18.37 17.26
CA MET A 41 12.77 19.69 16.74
C MET A 41 12.58 20.78 17.80
N ASN A 42 13.60 21.60 17.99
CA ASN A 42 13.59 22.72 18.97
C ASN A 42 12.41 23.67 18.78
N GLN A 43 11.97 23.86 17.54
CA GLN A 43 10.83 24.73 17.18
C GLN A 43 9.51 24.25 17.77
N PHE A 44 9.37 22.95 18.04
CA PHE A 44 8.16 22.29 18.53
C PHE A 44 8.32 21.79 19.97
N SER A 45 9.37 22.20 20.70
CA SER A 45 9.65 21.73 22.06
C SER A 45 8.50 21.97 23.06
N GLY A 46 7.73 23.06 22.88
CA GLY A 46 6.55 23.36 23.69
C GLY A 46 5.33 22.47 23.36
N PHE A 47 5.35 21.74 22.25
CA PHE A 47 4.25 20.89 21.79
C PHE A 47 4.65 19.42 21.71
N SER A 48 5.83 19.05 22.21
CA SER A 48 6.38 17.69 22.10
C SER A 48 5.42 16.64 22.68
N ASP A 49 4.78 16.91 23.80
CA ASP A 49 3.82 16.00 24.45
C ASP A 49 2.58 15.80 23.59
N THR A 50 2.04 16.87 23.02
CA THR A 50 0.88 16.81 22.12
C THR A 50 1.24 16.04 20.86
N ILE A 51 2.41 16.29 20.28
CA ILE A 51 2.92 15.58 19.07
C ILE A 51 3.07 14.10 19.37
N ASN A 52 3.68 13.72 20.48
CA ASN A 52 3.87 12.32 20.87
C ASN A 52 2.53 11.61 21.13
N THR A 53 1.60 12.26 21.79
CA THR A 53 0.25 11.72 22.05
C THR A 53 -0.51 11.48 20.75
N THR A 54 -0.53 12.47 19.86
CA THR A 54 -1.18 12.38 18.56
C THR A 54 -0.52 11.29 17.69
N ALA A 55 0.81 11.22 17.68
CA ALA A 55 1.54 10.18 16.97
C ALA A 55 1.20 8.78 17.47
N ALA A 56 1.04 8.62 18.81
CA ALA A 56 0.66 7.35 19.41
C ALA A 56 -0.77 6.94 19.02
N GLU A 57 -1.70 7.86 18.97
CA GLU A 57 -3.09 7.61 18.54
C GLU A 57 -3.17 7.23 17.06
N ILE A 58 -2.50 7.99 16.19
CA ILE A 58 -2.40 7.67 14.76
C ILE A 58 -1.75 6.30 14.55
N SER A 59 -0.68 6.00 15.28
CA SER A 59 -0.01 4.70 15.20
C SER A 59 -0.93 3.54 15.59
N LYS A 60 -1.82 3.72 16.57
CA LYS A 60 -2.82 2.69 16.93
C LYS A 60 -3.78 2.41 15.78
N MET A 61 -4.25 3.45 15.10
CA MET A 61 -5.16 3.31 13.96
C MET A 61 -4.48 2.72 12.72
N GLN A 62 -3.21 3.03 12.54
CA GLN A 62 -2.44 2.59 11.37
C GLN A 62 -1.73 1.25 11.58
N ASN A 63 -1.76 0.68 12.78
CA ASN A 63 -1.06 -0.57 13.08
C ASN A 63 -1.93 -1.77 12.76
N PHE A 64 -1.49 -2.57 11.80
CA PHE A 64 -2.10 -3.84 11.43
C PHE A 64 -1.05 -4.96 11.57
N PHE A 65 -1.21 -5.82 12.57
CA PHE A 65 -0.27 -6.91 12.89
C PHE A 65 1.20 -6.46 13.03
N GLY A 66 1.42 -5.27 13.59
CA GLY A 66 2.76 -4.70 13.77
C GLY A 66 3.29 -3.92 12.56
N LEU A 67 2.58 -3.94 11.44
CA LEU A 67 2.88 -3.14 10.26
C LEU A 67 2.08 -1.84 10.26
N ASN A 68 2.71 -0.73 9.93
CA ASN A 68 1.99 0.51 9.66
C ASN A 68 1.40 0.45 8.25
N ILE A 69 0.07 0.51 8.16
CA ILE A 69 -0.66 0.43 6.87
C ILE A 69 -0.38 1.61 5.94
N ALA A 70 0.07 2.73 6.47
CA ALA A 70 0.45 3.91 5.70
C ALA A 70 1.90 3.84 5.17
N ASP A 71 2.72 2.92 5.68
CA ASP A 71 4.10 2.75 5.27
C ASP A 71 4.22 1.78 4.08
N GLN A 72 5.38 1.81 3.42
CA GLN A 72 5.65 0.99 2.25
C GLN A 72 6.38 -0.29 2.65
N PRO A 73 6.08 -1.46 2.05
CA PRO A 73 6.81 -2.70 2.29
C PRO A 73 8.33 -2.56 2.08
N LEU A 74 8.73 -1.74 1.10
CA LEU A 74 10.13 -1.49 0.80
C LEU A 74 10.89 -0.85 1.97
N ASN A 75 10.24 -0.01 2.78
CA ASN A 75 10.85 0.62 3.94
C ASN A 75 11.16 -0.41 5.05
N TYR A 76 10.29 -1.39 5.25
CA TYR A 76 10.54 -2.50 6.19
C TYR A 76 11.72 -3.36 5.75
N ILE A 77 11.87 -3.59 4.44
CA ILE A 77 13.01 -4.33 3.89
C ILE A 77 14.31 -3.55 4.14
N LYS A 78 14.33 -2.26 3.85
CA LYS A 78 15.50 -1.40 4.11
C LYS A 78 15.84 -1.36 5.59
N ALA A 79 14.85 -1.16 6.46
CA ALA A 79 15.04 -1.13 7.91
C ALA A 79 15.59 -2.46 8.46
N ALA A 80 15.23 -3.60 7.87
CA ALA A 80 15.79 -4.90 8.26
C ALA A 80 17.29 -5.01 7.95
N PHE A 81 17.77 -4.42 6.86
CA PHE A 81 19.22 -4.33 6.56
C PHE A 81 19.94 -3.39 7.52
N GLU A 82 19.26 -2.46 8.14
CA GLU A 82 19.78 -1.54 9.17
C GLU A 82 19.67 -2.09 10.59
N GLY A 83 19.27 -3.35 10.75
CA GLY A 83 19.19 -4.04 12.04
C GLY A 83 17.81 -4.01 12.71
N ALA A 84 16.76 -3.60 12.00
CA ALA A 84 15.38 -3.69 12.48
C ALA A 84 14.85 -5.13 12.43
N SER A 85 13.62 -5.34 12.89
CA SER A 85 13.01 -6.66 12.99
C SER A 85 12.85 -7.33 11.61
N ILE A 86 13.54 -8.43 11.39
CA ILE A 86 13.43 -9.28 10.20
C ILE A 86 12.01 -9.84 10.05
N ALA A 87 11.33 -10.10 11.16
CA ALA A 87 9.95 -10.62 11.15
C ALA A 87 8.98 -9.64 10.48
N LEU A 88 9.13 -8.34 10.73
CA LEU A 88 8.32 -7.30 10.08
C LEU A 88 8.64 -7.17 8.58
N ALA A 89 9.90 -7.33 8.20
CA ALA A 89 10.29 -7.33 6.79
C ALA A 89 9.68 -8.54 6.05
N ILE A 90 9.70 -9.72 6.66
CA ILE A 90 9.05 -10.92 6.09
C ILE A 90 7.55 -10.69 5.95
N ALA A 91 6.87 -10.18 6.99
CA ALA A 91 5.46 -9.86 6.95
C ALA A 91 5.13 -8.85 5.84
N ALA A 92 5.97 -7.81 5.67
CA ALA A 92 5.81 -6.81 4.64
C ALA A 92 5.99 -7.38 3.21
N ILE A 93 6.91 -8.33 3.01
CA ILE A 93 7.13 -9.02 1.72
C ILE A 93 5.97 -9.97 1.41
N MET A 94 5.38 -10.59 2.42
CA MET A 94 4.25 -11.51 2.22
C MET A 94 3.04 -10.82 1.60
N ILE A 95 2.83 -9.53 1.86
CA ILE A 95 1.69 -8.77 1.33
C ILE A 95 1.73 -8.65 -0.21
N PRO A 96 2.82 -8.20 -0.86
CA PRO A 96 2.91 -8.20 -2.32
C PRO A 96 2.80 -9.60 -2.94
N ILE A 97 3.41 -10.61 -2.30
CA ILE A 97 3.34 -12.00 -2.78
C ILE A 97 1.90 -12.51 -2.72
N LEU A 98 1.21 -12.29 -1.60
CA LEU A 98 -0.18 -12.72 -1.42
C LEU A 98 -1.12 -11.97 -2.38
N SER A 99 -0.89 -10.68 -2.56
CA SER A 99 -1.62 -9.88 -3.54
C SER A 99 -1.44 -10.40 -4.96
N TRP A 100 -0.22 -10.71 -5.36
CA TRP A 100 0.06 -11.31 -6.66
C TRP A 100 -0.61 -12.69 -6.82
N ALA A 101 -0.45 -13.56 -5.83
CA ALA A 101 -1.01 -14.92 -5.87
C ALA A 101 -2.55 -14.89 -5.97
N THR A 102 -3.22 -14.06 -5.18
CA THR A 102 -4.69 -13.92 -5.22
C THR A 102 -5.17 -13.34 -6.53
N GLN A 103 -4.42 -12.43 -7.15
CA GLN A 103 -4.76 -11.89 -8.47
C GLN A 103 -4.60 -12.94 -9.56
N VAL A 104 -3.47 -13.65 -9.59
CA VAL A 104 -3.26 -14.74 -10.57
C VAL A 104 -4.35 -15.81 -10.45
N LEU A 105 -4.71 -16.16 -9.21
CA LEU A 105 -5.80 -17.12 -8.97
C LEU A 105 -7.15 -16.58 -9.47
N SER A 106 -7.45 -15.32 -9.20
CA SER A 106 -8.67 -14.67 -9.68
C SER A 106 -8.76 -14.66 -11.21
N TYR A 107 -7.66 -14.39 -11.90
CA TYR A 107 -7.62 -14.43 -13.38
C TYR A 107 -7.79 -15.82 -13.93
N LYS A 108 -7.23 -16.85 -13.28
CA LYS A 108 -7.36 -18.25 -13.72
C LYS A 108 -8.77 -18.81 -13.53
N LEU A 109 -9.45 -18.37 -12.47
CA LEU A 109 -10.81 -18.82 -12.15
C LEU A 109 -11.89 -17.98 -12.85
N MET A 110 -11.55 -16.82 -13.36
CA MET A 110 -12.48 -16.03 -14.16
C MET A 110 -12.75 -16.77 -15.47
N PRO A 111 -14.02 -17.12 -15.78
CA PRO A 111 -14.36 -17.72 -17.06
C PRO A 111 -13.82 -16.78 -18.15
N GLN A 112 -12.84 -17.21 -18.90
CA GLN A 112 -12.49 -16.51 -20.12
C GLN A 112 -13.73 -16.65 -20.98
N ALA A 113 -14.45 -15.53 -21.17
CA ALA A 113 -15.51 -15.48 -22.17
C ALA A 113 -14.91 -16.09 -23.43
N ALA A 114 -15.39 -17.27 -23.77
CA ALA A 114 -14.92 -17.98 -24.94
C ALA A 114 -14.96 -16.99 -26.08
N ALA A 115 -13.80 -16.64 -26.61
CA ALA A 115 -13.69 -15.93 -27.86
C ALA A 115 -14.24 -16.90 -28.92
N SER A 116 -15.55 -16.96 -28.95
CA SER A 116 -16.29 -17.68 -29.96
C SER A 116 -16.15 -16.88 -31.27
N GLY A 117 -15.39 -17.42 -32.16
CA GLY A 117 -15.35 -17.02 -33.56
C GLY A 117 -14.21 -16.09 -33.90
N ASP A 118 -13.30 -16.59 -34.74
CA ASP A 118 -12.50 -15.86 -35.73
C ASP A 118 -11.84 -14.53 -35.32
N SER A 119 -11.44 -14.40 -34.09
CA SER A 119 -10.69 -13.23 -33.63
C SER A 119 -9.20 -13.49 -33.81
N ASN A 120 -8.61 -12.68 -34.66
CA ASN A 120 -7.20 -12.61 -35.00
C ASN A 120 -6.28 -13.04 -33.83
N ASP A 121 -5.29 -13.88 -34.13
CA ASP A 121 -4.22 -14.33 -33.19
C ASP A 121 -3.61 -13.19 -32.38
N THR A 122 -3.60 -11.97 -32.93
CA THR A 122 -3.15 -10.75 -32.31
C THR A 122 -3.99 -10.36 -31.08
N MET A 123 -5.30 -10.56 -31.10
CA MET A 123 -6.20 -10.19 -29.99
C MET A 123 -6.05 -11.18 -28.84
N GLN A 124 -5.91 -12.46 -29.14
CA GLN A 124 -5.61 -13.50 -28.15
C GLN A 124 -4.23 -13.29 -27.50
N ALA A 125 -3.21 -12.95 -28.29
CA ALA A 125 -1.89 -12.62 -27.78
C ALA A 125 -1.92 -11.40 -26.86
N SER A 126 -2.66 -10.35 -27.22
CA SER A 126 -2.83 -9.15 -26.40
C SER A 126 -3.52 -9.46 -25.07
N MET A 127 -4.59 -10.25 -25.06
CA MET A 127 -5.30 -10.67 -23.84
C MET A 127 -4.40 -11.53 -22.94
N LYS A 128 -3.62 -12.44 -23.51
CA LYS A 128 -2.68 -13.29 -22.78
C LYS A 128 -1.57 -12.46 -22.14
N THR A 129 -1.04 -11.49 -22.87
CA THR A 129 -0.03 -10.54 -22.37
C THR A 129 -0.61 -9.70 -21.24
N MET A 130 -1.80 -9.16 -21.41
CA MET A 130 -2.49 -8.34 -20.40
C MET A 130 -2.75 -9.13 -19.11
N ASN A 131 -3.19 -10.38 -19.21
CA ASN A 131 -3.40 -11.28 -18.07
C ASN A 131 -2.12 -11.65 -17.33
N THR A 132 -0.96 -11.54 -17.97
CA THR A 132 0.34 -11.82 -17.33
C THR A 132 0.99 -10.55 -16.80
N VAL A 133 0.93 -9.47 -17.56
CA VAL A 133 1.61 -8.20 -17.22
C VAL A 133 0.87 -7.47 -16.09
N MET A 134 -0.46 -7.48 -16.08
CA MET A 134 -1.23 -6.79 -15.04
C MET A 134 -0.95 -7.29 -13.61
N PRO A 135 -0.98 -8.61 -13.32
CA PRO A 135 -0.63 -9.10 -11.98
C PRO A 135 0.82 -8.78 -11.60
N LEU A 136 1.74 -8.83 -12.56
CA LEU A 136 3.14 -8.52 -12.32
C LEU A 136 3.34 -7.04 -11.98
N MET A 137 2.72 -6.14 -12.74
CA MET A 137 2.73 -4.70 -12.43
C MET A 137 2.11 -4.40 -11.07
N SER A 138 1.00 -5.05 -10.73
CA SER A 138 0.35 -4.89 -9.43
C SER A 138 1.27 -5.32 -8.29
N ALA A 139 2.02 -6.41 -8.45
CA ALA A 139 3.00 -6.84 -7.45
C ALA A 139 4.11 -5.80 -7.26
N VAL A 140 4.65 -5.25 -8.36
CA VAL A 140 5.66 -4.18 -8.29
C VAL A 140 5.12 -2.94 -7.60
N PHE A 141 3.88 -2.53 -7.91
CA PHE A 141 3.23 -1.41 -7.24
C PHE A 141 3.02 -1.66 -5.74
N CYS A 142 2.68 -2.89 -5.32
CA CYS A 142 2.54 -3.24 -3.92
C CYS A 142 3.81 -3.02 -3.09
N PHE A 143 5.00 -3.06 -3.68
CA PHE A 143 6.25 -2.74 -2.98
C PHE A 143 6.44 -1.24 -2.75
N THR A 144 5.90 -0.42 -3.62
CA THR A 144 6.09 1.04 -3.60
C THR A 144 4.92 1.81 -3.00
N PHE A 145 3.74 1.20 -2.97
CA PHE A 145 2.55 1.77 -2.36
C PHE A 145 2.41 1.38 -0.88
N PRO A 146 1.60 2.13 -0.10
CA PRO A 146 1.33 1.80 1.29
C PRO A 146 0.80 0.37 1.46
N VAL A 147 1.21 -0.29 2.54
CA VAL A 147 0.80 -1.65 2.93
C VAL A 147 -0.72 -1.82 2.89
N GLY A 148 -1.46 -0.80 3.32
CA GLY A 148 -2.93 -0.79 3.32
C GLY A 148 -3.56 -1.05 1.96
N LEU A 149 -2.96 -0.56 0.88
CA LEU A 149 -3.44 -0.80 -0.48
C LEU A 149 -3.28 -2.28 -0.88
N GLY A 150 -2.15 -2.90 -0.51
CA GLY A 150 -1.93 -4.33 -0.73
C GLY A 150 -2.95 -5.20 0.02
N ILE A 151 -3.24 -4.85 1.28
CA ILE A 151 -4.27 -5.53 2.09
C ILE A 151 -5.65 -5.38 1.44
N TYR A 152 -6.00 -4.18 0.97
CA TYR A 152 -7.25 -3.94 0.26
C TYR A 152 -7.36 -4.81 -1.01
N TRP A 153 -6.29 -4.94 -1.79
CA TRP A 153 -6.29 -5.78 -2.98
C TRP A 153 -6.48 -7.26 -2.67
N ILE A 154 -5.83 -7.75 -1.60
CA ILE A 154 -6.01 -9.12 -1.11
C ILE A 154 -7.47 -9.34 -0.69
N ALA A 155 -8.03 -8.46 0.13
CA ALA A 155 -9.42 -8.55 0.60
C ALA A 155 -10.40 -8.54 -0.58
N SER A 156 -10.22 -7.64 -1.53
CA SER A 156 -11.04 -7.55 -2.74
C SER A 156 -10.97 -8.81 -3.60
N ALA A 157 -9.78 -9.41 -3.71
CA ALA A 157 -9.59 -10.66 -4.45
C ALA A 157 -10.29 -11.83 -3.74
N VAL A 158 -10.19 -11.93 -2.41
CA VAL A 158 -10.84 -12.96 -1.61
C VAL A 158 -12.37 -12.87 -1.75
N VAL A 159 -12.95 -11.68 -1.66
CA VAL A 159 -14.40 -11.47 -1.86
C VAL A 159 -14.80 -11.92 -3.26
N ARG A 160 -14.05 -11.56 -4.28
CA ARG A 160 -14.31 -11.93 -5.67
C ARG A 160 -14.25 -13.44 -5.88
N LEU A 161 -13.26 -14.11 -5.30
CA LEU A 161 -13.13 -15.57 -5.34
C LEU A 161 -14.29 -16.26 -4.62
N SER A 162 -14.72 -15.73 -3.48
CA SER A 162 -15.88 -16.24 -2.74
C SER A 162 -17.16 -16.12 -3.56
N LEU A 163 -17.37 -15.02 -4.26
CA LEU A 163 -18.52 -14.82 -5.13
C LEU A 163 -18.52 -15.78 -6.33
N ILE A 164 -17.37 -16.04 -6.94
CA ILE A 164 -17.23 -17.00 -8.03
C ILE A 164 -17.60 -18.39 -7.53
N HIS A 165 -17.13 -18.80 -6.36
CA HIS A 165 -17.45 -20.11 -5.79
C HIS A 165 -18.93 -20.29 -5.44
N ILE A 166 -19.59 -19.21 -5.00
CA ILE A 166 -21.05 -19.24 -4.71
C ILE A 166 -21.87 -19.23 -5.99
N SER A 167 -21.37 -18.58 -7.05
CA SER A 167 -22.11 -18.43 -8.32
C SER A 167 -21.98 -19.62 -9.26
N GLU A 168 -21.03 -20.54 -9.03
CA GLU A 168 -20.97 -21.80 -9.75
C GLU A 168 -22.07 -22.74 -9.18
N PRO A 169 -23.24 -22.90 -9.85
CA PRO A 169 -24.15 -23.93 -9.47
C PRO A 169 -23.43 -25.26 -9.72
N THR A 170 -23.41 -26.11 -8.70
CA THR A 170 -22.96 -27.49 -8.75
C THR A 170 -23.42 -28.13 -10.06
N ARG A 171 -22.54 -28.20 -11.06
CA ARG A 171 -22.74 -29.09 -12.20
C ARG A 171 -22.50 -30.51 -11.69
N HIS A 172 -23.58 -31.15 -11.29
CA HIS A 172 -23.68 -32.61 -11.23
C HIS A 172 -24.12 -33.12 -12.59
#